data_e3f6ccc951f4c1c093c818daf39a45b3
#
_entry.id   e3f6ccc951f4c1c093c818daf39a45b3
#
_cell.length_a   1.000
_cell.length_b   1.000
_cell.length_c   1.000
_cell.angle_alpha   90.00
_cell.angle_beta   90.00
_cell.angle_gamma   90.00
#
_symmetry.space_group_name_H-M   'P 1'
#
loop_
_entity.id
_entity.type
_entity.pdbx_description
1 polymer ?
#
loop_
_entity_poly.entity_id
_entity_poly.type
_entity_poly.pdbx_seq_one_letter_code
_entity_poly.pdbx_strand_id
1 'polypeptide(L)'
;IIAGFRSNSISNRSSIYNYIKKYNLSGVILYDEDLKKTGLGTRNIESSSQLKKLISSLQSISKTPLFISIDQEGGHVNRLKTDYGFPEFPSWKHIGLLDNNLITEEFAISVSNILNKVGINLNFAPVLDLDYGDETYIGKLERANSGDPKKVIKHSRIFIQILRDNKIISCGKHFPGQGSARGDTHNGF
;
A
#
# COMPACT_ATOMS: atom_id res chain seq x y z
N ILE A 1 -14.90 -5.21 -8.06
CA ILE A 1 -13.57 -5.81 -8.30
C ILE A 1 -12.53 -4.69 -8.37
N ILE A 2 -11.37 -4.88 -7.71
CA ILE A 2 -10.17 -4.05 -7.83
C ILE A 2 -9.18 -4.81 -8.72
N ALA A 3 -8.62 -4.15 -9.74
CA ALA A 3 -7.73 -4.79 -10.70
C ALA A 3 -6.39 -4.07 -10.82
N GLY A 4 -5.31 -4.82 -10.96
CA GLY A 4 -3.98 -4.29 -11.33
C GLY A 4 -3.85 -4.13 -12.85
N PHE A 5 -2.95 -3.22 -13.26
CA PHE A 5 -2.64 -2.99 -14.68
C PHE A 5 -1.16 -2.60 -14.87
N ARG A 6 -0.72 -2.60 -16.13
CA ARG A 6 0.68 -2.28 -16.49
C ARG A 6 0.72 -1.05 -17.39
N SER A 7 0.78 0.12 -16.80
CA SER A 7 1.00 1.38 -17.52
C SER A 7 1.19 2.51 -16.50
N ASN A 8 1.98 3.49 -16.82
CA ASN A 8 2.16 4.75 -16.08
C ASN A 8 1.29 5.89 -16.64
N SER A 9 0.58 5.63 -17.72
CA SER A 9 -0.36 6.55 -18.37
C SER A 9 -1.54 5.80 -18.99
N ILE A 10 -2.61 6.50 -19.35
CA ILE A 10 -3.83 5.89 -19.88
C ILE A 10 -4.24 6.59 -21.18
N SER A 11 -4.65 5.76 -22.14
CA SER A 11 -5.33 6.19 -23.38
C SER A 11 -6.59 5.35 -23.60
N ASN A 12 -7.41 5.71 -24.55
CA ASN A 12 -8.59 4.92 -24.95
C ASN A 12 -8.23 3.54 -25.54
N ARG A 13 -6.96 3.28 -25.84
CA ARG A 13 -6.43 1.98 -26.29
C ARG A 13 -5.94 1.11 -25.14
N SER A 14 -5.81 1.67 -23.94
CA SER A 14 -5.33 0.91 -22.76
C SER A 14 -6.35 -0.12 -22.32
N SER A 15 -5.92 -1.33 -21.98
CA SER A 15 -6.81 -2.39 -21.47
C SER A 15 -7.58 -1.95 -20.22
N ILE A 16 -6.93 -1.24 -19.31
CA ILE A 16 -7.58 -0.74 -18.09
C ILE A 16 -8.71 0.26 -18.40
N TYR A 17 -8.54 1.12 -19.43
CA TYR A 17 -9.61 1.99 -19.90
C TYR A 17 -10.84 1.18 -20.30
N ASN A 18 -10.64 0.15 -21.12
CA ASN A 18 -11.73 -0.72 -21.58
C ASN A 18 -12.38 -1.49 -20.41
N TYR A 19 -11.59 -1.96 -19.43
CA TYR A 19 -12.12 -2.66 -18.27
C TYR A 19 -12.98 -1.75 -17.38
N ILE A 20 -12.55 -0.52 -17.14
CA ILE A 20 -13.33 0.46 -16.37
C ILE A 20 -14.65 0.76 -17.11
N LYS A 21 -14.59 1.05 -18.41
CA LYS A 21 -15.77 1.40 -19.21
C LYS A 21 -16.76 0.24 -19.39
N LYS A 22 -16.24 -0.98 -19.68
CA LYS A 22 -17.07 -2.13 -20.03
C LYS A 22 -17.60 -2.88 -18.81
N TYR A 23 -16.75 -3.03 -17.78
CA TYR A 23 -17.07 -3.87 -16.63
C TYR A 23 -17.35 -3.08 -15.36
N ASN A 24 -17.30 -1.77 -15.41
CA ASN A 24 -17.56 -0.88 -14.26
C ASN A 24 -16.77 -1.31 -13.01
N LEU A 25 -15.44 -1.41 -13.16
CA LEU A 25 -14.56 -1.79 -12.05
C LEU A 25 -14.78 -0.87 -10.85
N SER A 26 -14.72 -1.43 -9.64
CA SER A 26 -14.81 -0.66 -8.40
C SER A 26 -13.52 0.08 -8.07
N GLY A 27 -12.37 -0.39 -8.59
CA GLY A 27 -11.08 0.24 -8.32
C GLY A 27 -9.90 -0.39 -9.03
N VAL A 28 -8.74 0.18 -8.77
CA VAL A 28 -7.45 -0.28 -9.27
C VAL A 28 -6.43 -0.36 -8.13
N ILE A 29 -5.45 -1.26 -8.27
CA ILE A 29 -4.28 -1.34 -7.40
C ILE A 29 -3.04 -0.93 -8.17
N LEU A 30 -2.22 -0.08 -7.55
CA LEU A 30 -1.02 0.50 -8.14
C LEU A 30 0.23 -0.16 -7.57
N TYR A 31 1.20 -0.39 -8.44
CA TYR A 31 2.52 -0.92 -8.11
C TYR A 31 3.61 -0.06 -8.73
N ASP A 32 4.78 -0.06 -8.15
CA ASP A 32 5.96 0.65 -8.64
C ASP A 32 6.76 -0.18 -9.66
N GLU A 33 6.82 -1.49 -9.48
CA GLU A 33 7.63 -2.39 -10.31
C GLU A 33 6.80 -3.48 -10.99
N ASP A 34 7.22 -3.90 -12.16
CA ASP A 34 6.70 -5.06 -12.87
C ASP A 34 7.67 -6.24 -12.71
N LEU A 35 7.23 -7.32 -12.08
CA LEU A 35 8.03 -8.53 -11.86
C LEU A 35 8.66 -9.12 -13.14
N LYS A 36 8.05 -8.87 -14.30
CA LYS A 36 8.58 -9.35 -15.61
C LYS A 36 9.65 -8.44 -16.20
N LYS A 37 9.67 -7.18 -15.83
CA LYS A 37 10.57 -6.17 -16.43
C LYS A 37 11.70 -5.76 -15.51
N THR A 38 11.59 -6.04 -14.23
CA THR A 38 12.49 -5.62 -13.16
C THR A 38 12.98 -4.16 -13.25
N GLY A 39 13.09 -3.50 -12.12
CA GLY A 39 13.60 -2.14 -12.03
C GLY A 39 12.54 -1.09 -11.66
N LEU A 40 13.04 0.04 -11.19
CA LEU A 40 12.25 1.16 -10.70
C LEU A 40 11.38 1.77 -11.81
N GLY A 41 10.15 2.16 -11.48
CA GLY A 41 9.25 2.86 -12.40
C GLY A 41 8.73 2.03 -13.57
N THR A 42 8.88 0.72 -13.53
CA THR A 42 8.51 -0.14 -14.66
C THR A 42 7.01 -0.43 -14.76
N ARG A 43 6.19 0.07 -13.81
CA ARG A 43 4.75 -0.21 -13.81
C ARG A 43 3.88 1.05 -13.74
N ASN A 44 3.45 1.50 -12.57
CA ASN A 44 2.48 2.61 -12.46
C ASN A 44 3.08 3.89 -11.89
N ILE A 45 4.21 3.83 -11.20
CA ILE A 45 4.78 4.91 -10.39
C ILE A 45 6.18 5.27 -10.88
N GLU A 46 6.38 6.53 -11.28
CA GLU A 46 7.68 7.08 -11.70
C GLU A 46 8.00 8.38 -10.96
N SER A 47 6.99 9.13 -10.56
CA SER A 47 7.11 10.36 -9.80
C SER A 47 5.76 10.75 -9.19
N SER A 48 5.78 11.63 -8.19
CA SER A 48 4.56 12.17 -7.58
C SER A 48 3.65 12.88 -8.59
N SER A 49 4.24 13.67 -9.50
CA SER A 49 3.48 14.41 -10.53
C SER A 49 2.88 13.49 -11.59
N GLN A 50 3.63 12.47 -12.04
CA GLN A 50 3.13 11.47 -12.98
C GLN A 50 2.00 10.66 -12.35
N LEU A 51 2.18 10.18 -11.12
CA LEU A 51 1.18 9.39 -10.40
C LEU A 51 -0.13 10.15 -10.23
N LYS A 52 -0.06 11.43 -9.84
CA LYS A 52 -1.25 12.29 -9.71
C LYS A 52 -1.99 12.43 -11.05
N LYS A 53 -1.29 12.60 -12.18
CA LYS A 53 -1.89 12.64 -13.52
C LYS A 53 -2.56 11.31 -13.87
N LEU A 54 -1.90 10.19 -13.61
CA LEU A 54 -2.45 8.86 -13.85
C LEU A 54 -3.76 8.65 -13.08
N ILE A 55 -3.76 8.96 -11.78
CA ILE A 55 -4.94 8.82 -10.91
C ILE A 55 -6.08 9.72 -11.37
N SER A 56 -5.79 10.98 -11.70
CA SER A 56 -6.80 11.89 -12.26
C SER A 56 -7.42 11.35 -13.55
N SER A 57 -6.60 10.80 -14.44
CA SER A 57 -7.08 10.16 -15.68
C SER A 57 -7.94 8.93 -15.42
N LEU A 58 -7.58 8.08 -14.44
CA LEU A 58 -8.39 6.93 -14.01
C LEU A 58 -9.76 7.36 -13.49
N GLN A 59 -9.80 8.34 -12.61
CA GLN A 59 -11.05 8.87 -12.06
C GLN A 59 -11.95 9.48 -13.13
N SER A 60 -11.38 10.19 -14.10
CA SER A 60 -12.15 10.88 -15.15
C SER A 60 -12.88 9.93 -16.12
N ILE A 61 -12.39 8.70 -16.27
CA ILE A 61 -13.01 7.72 -17.18
C ILE A 61 -14.09 6.87 -16.52
N SER A 62 -14.16 6.87 -15.19
CA SER A 62 -15.15 6.08 -14.44
C SER A 62 -16.45 6.88 -14.23
N LYS A 63 -17.57 6.17 -14.21
CA LYS A 63 -18.89 6.76 -13.89
C LYS A 63 -19.09 6.95 -12.37
N THR A 64 -18.42 6.14 -11.57
CA THR A 64 -18.43 6.19 -10.11
C THR A 64 -17.02 6.38 -9.60
N PRO A 65 -16.79 7.05 -8.45
CA PRO A 65 -15.46 7.18 -7.89
C PRO A 65 -14.79 5.81 -7.72
N LEU A 66 -13.56 5.67 -8.22
CA LEU A 66 -12.78 4.46 -8.09
C LEU A 66 -12.06 4.40 -6.74
N PHE A 67 -11.97 3.20 -6.17
CA PHE A 67 -10.93 2.92 -5.21
C PHE A 67 -9.57 2.90 -5.90
N ILE A 68 -8.72 3.85 -5.55
CA ILE A 68 -7.32 3.86 -5.97
C ILE A 68 -6.51 3.32 -4.81
N SER A 69 -5.99 2.11 -4.97
CA SER A 69 -5.37 1.38 -3.88
C SER A 69 -3.90 1.12 -4.07
N ILE A 70 -3.19 0.91 -2.95
CA ILE A 70 -1.75 0.67 -2.89
C ILE A 70 -1.40 -0.18 -1.67
N ASP A 71 -0.25 -0.85 -1.71
CA ASP A 71 0.43 -1.46 -0.56
C ASP A 71 1.51 -0.49 -0.04
N GLN A 72 1.14 0.45 0.79
CA GLN A 72 2.06 1.40 1.42
C GLN A 72 2.19 1.06 2.91
N GLU A 73 3.08 0.09 3.24
CA GLU A 73 3.33 -0.37 4.61
C GLU A 73 4.48 0.39 5.28
N GLY A 74 5.44 0.83 4.48
CA GLY A 74 6.76 1.30 4.89
C GLY A 74 7.81 0.19 4.82
N GLY A 75 9.08 0.54 5.04
CA GLY A 75 10.20 -0.41 4.98
C GLY A 75 10.29 -1.13 3.63
N HIS A 76 10.33 -2.46 3.65
CA HIS A 76 10.48 -3.28 2.45
C HIS A 76 9.24 -3.27 1.54
N VAL A 77 8.03 -3.04 2.08
CA VAL A 77 6.80 -2.94 1.29
C VAL A 77 6.37 -1.47 1.19
N ASN A 78 7.12 -0.75 0.40
CA ASN A 78 6.99 0.68 0.16
C ASN A 78 6.97 0.95 -1.35
N ARG A 79 5.80 1.33 -1.89
CA ARG A 79 5.65 1.62 -3.33
C ARG A 79 6.01 3.07 -3.66
N LEU A 80 5.86 3.97 -2.69
CA LEU A 80 6.19 5.40 -2.82
C LEU A 80 7.61 5.62 -2.32
N LYS A 81 8.59 5.26 -3.16
CA LYS A 81 10.03 5.28 -2.83
C LYS A 81 10.65 6.67 -2.96
N THR A 82 11.79 6.86 -2.30
CA THR A 82 12.60 8.09 -2.40
C THR A 82 13.07 8.36 -3.82
N ASP A 83 13.35 7.32 -4.60
CA ASP A 83 13.71 7.39 -6.02
C ASP A 83 12.63 8.08 -6.88
N TYR A 84 11.38 8.07 -6.44
CA TYR A 84 10.26 8.76 -7.12
C TYR A 84 9.95 10.12 -6.51
N GLY A 85 10.80 10.61 -5.60
CA GLY A 85 10.64 11.90 -4.93
C GLY A 85 9.64 11.89 -3.75
N PHE A 86 9.42 10.73 -3.14
CA PHE A 86 8.64 10.60 -1.91
C PHE A 86 9.57 10.54 -0.68
N PRO A 87 9.07 10.82 0.53
CA PRO A 87 9.84 10.64 1.75
C PRO A 87 10.14 9.17 2.03
N GLU A 88 11.18 8.92 2.81
CA GLU A 88 11.45 7.60 3.36
C GLU A 88 10.43 7.25 4.44
N PHE A 89 10.01 5.98 4.49
CA PHE A 89 9.10 5.45 5.50
C PHE A 89 9.76 4.29 6.23
N PRO A 90 9.87 4.34 7.57
CA PRO A 90 10.39 3.23 8.36
C PRO A 90 9.52 1.98 8.23
N SER A 91 10.08 0.81 8.56
CA SER A 91 9.33 -0.43 8.61
C SER A 91 8.30 -0.42 9.75
N TRP A 92 7.23 -1.20 9.60
CA TRP A 92 6.21 -1.34 10.64
C TRP A 92 6.79 -2.02 11.90
N LYS A 93 7.78 -2.89 11.74
CA LYS A 93 8.59 -3.46 12.86
C LYS A 93 9.33 -2.37 13.63
N HIS A 94 9.95 -1.43 12.94
CA HIS A 94 10.65 -0.32 13.59
C HIS A 94 9.71 0.53 14.45
N ILE A 95 8.52 0.86 13.94
CA ILE A 95 7.48 1.57 14.70
C ILE A 95 7.08 0.78 15.95
N GLY A 96 6.94 -0.53 15.85
CA GLY A 96 6.61 -1.41 16.99
C GLY A 96 7.72 -1.52 18.03
N LEU A 97 8.98 -1.50 17.60
CA LEU A 97 10.14 -1.52 18.51
C LEU A 97 10.25 -0.24 19.33
N LEU A 98 9.95 0.91 18.75
CA LEU A 98 9.92 2.19 19.46
C LEU A 98 8.78 2.28 20.46
N ASP A 99 7.70 1.55 20.24
CA ASP A 99 6.50 1.44 21.11
C ASP A 99 5.98 2.79 21.63
N ASN A 100 6.04 3.82 20.77
CA ASN A 100 5.66 5.18 21.09
C ASN A 100 4.45 5.62 20.25
N ASN A 101 3.36 6.01 20.91
CA ASN A 101 2.13 6.42 20.23
C ASN A 101 2.32 7.65 19.35
N LEU A 102 3.07 8.66 19.80
CA LEU A 102 3.32 9.88 19.03
C LEU A 102 4.08 9.59 17.73
N ILE A 103 5.07 8.70 17.78
CA ILE A 103 5.81 8.27 16.58
C ILE A 103 4.88 7.53 15.62
N THR A 104 3.96 6.70 16.14
CA THR A 104 2.97 6.01 15.30
C THR A 104 2.00 7.00 14.66
N GLU A 105 1.58 8.03 15.39
CA GLU A 105 0.74 9.12 14.87
C GLU A 105 1.47 9.89 13.76
N GLU A 106 2.69 10.32 13.98
CA GLU A 106 3.52 11.03 12.98
C GLU A 106 3.73 10.19 11.71
N PHE A 107 4.02 8.90 11.87
CA PHE A 107 4.12 7.96 10.77
C PHE A 107 2.80 7.88 9.97
N ALA A 108 1.68 7.66 10.65
CA ALA A 108 0.37 7.55 10.01
C ALA A 108 -0.06 8.86 9.31
N ILE A 109 0.22 10.02 9.92
CA ILE A 109 -0.01 11.35 9.33
C ILE A 109 0.83 11.50 8.06
N SER A 110 2.10 11.14 8.10
CA SER A 110 3.00 11.23 6.96
C SER A 110 2.52 10.35 5.80
N VAL A 111 2.13 9.10 6.08
CA VAL A 111 1.54 8.19 5.08
C VAL A 111 0.25 8.79 4.51
N SER A 112 -0.67 9.25 5.34
CA SER A 112 -1.96 9.79 4.89
C SER A 112 -1.80 11.04 4.02
N ASN A 113 -0.88 11.94 4.39
CA ASN A 113 -0.60 13.16 3.63
C ASN A 113 -0.09 12.86 2.22
N ILE A 114 0.81 11.89 2.09
CA ILE A 114 1.36 11.51 0.78
C ILE A 114 0.30 10.81 -0.08
N LEU A 115 -0.50 9.92 0.49
CA LEU A 115 -1.59 9.25 -0.23
C LEU A 115 -2.62 10.27 -0.74
N ASN A 116 -3.06 11.19 0.11
CA ASN A 116 -3.97 12.27 -0.28
C ASN A 116 -3.38 13.18 -1.36
N LYS A 117 -2.11 13.55 -1.24
CA LYS A 117 -1.41 14.42 -2.21
C LYS A 117 -1.48 13.90 -3.63
N VAL A 118 -1.43 12.58 -3.81
CA VAL A 118 -1.48 11.94 -5.14
C VAL A 118 -2.88 11.45 -5.51
N GLY A 119 -3.83 11.37 -4.57
CA GLY A 119 -5.22 10.97 -4.82
C GLY A 119 -5.50 9.48 -4.56
N ILE A 120 -4.65 8.79 -3.81
CA ILE A 120 -4.89 7.41 -3.33
C ILE A 120 -5.86 7.47 -2.16
N ASN A 121 -6.90 6.61 -2.18
CA ASN A 121 -7.99 6.62 -1.18
C ASN A 121 -8.19 5.27 -0.47
N LEU A 122 -7.37 4.25 -0.79
CA LEU A 122 -7.37 2.95 -0.13
C LEU A 122 -5.93 2.46 0.06
N ASN A 123 -5.57 2.12 1.29
CA ASN A 123 -4.27 1.52 1.60
C ASN A 123 -4.45 0.11 2.15
N PHE A 124 -3.79 -0.88 1.54
CA PHE A 124 -3.71 -2.24 2.06
C PHE A 124 -2.67 -2.32 3.18
N ALA A 125 -2.94 -1.63 4.26
CA ALA A 125 -2.21 -1.56 5.52
C ALA A 125 -3.18 -1.13 6.63
N PRO A 126 -2.85 -1.39 7.93
CA PRO A 126 -1.60 -1.96 8.43
C PRO A 126 -1.54 -3.48 8.35
N VAL A 127 -0.33 -4.02 8.49
CA VAL A 127 -0.13 -5.46 8.73
C VAL A 127 -0.49 -5.78 10.16
N LEU A 128 -1.42 -6.73 10.37
CA LEU A 128 -1.92 -7.18 11.66
C LEU A 128 -1.32 -8.52 12.10
N ASP A 129 -0.52 -9.14 11.21
CA ASP A 129 0.20 -10.36 11.53
C ASP A 129 1.18 -10.12 12.70
N LEU A 130 1.36 -11.16 13.53
CA LEU A 130 2.34 -11.15 14.61
C LEU A 130 3.74 -11.44 14.09
N ASP A 131 4.75 -10.83 14.70
CA ASP A 131 6.17 -11.12 14.45
C ASP A 131 6.57 -12.41 15.17
N TYR A 132 6.85 -13.45 14.41
CA TYR A 132 7.42 -14.71 14.89
C TYR A 132 8.92 -14.85 14.59
N GLY A 133 9.59 -13.74 14.28
CA GLY A 133 11.02 -13.69 14.01
C GLY A 133 11.39 -13.83 12.53
N ASP A 134 12.68 -13.68 12.26
CA ASP A 134 13.23 -13.59 10.91
C ASP A 134 13.20 -14.94 10.13
N GLU A 135 12.85 -16.03 10.79
CA GLU A 135 12.53 -17.32 10.18
C GLU A 135 11.24 -17.29 9.34
N THR A 136 10.39 -16.31 9.57
CA THR A 136 9.11 -16.15 8.88
C THR A 136 9.20 -15.12 7.75
N TYR A 137 8.36 -15.30 6.72
CA TYR A 137 8.33 -14.37 5.58
C TYR A 137 7.98 -12.93 6.00
N ILE A 138 7.01 -12.77 6.92
CA ILE A 138 6.58 -11.47 7.42
C ILE A 138 7.64 -10.83 8.33
N GLY A 139 8.25 -11.62 9.23
CA GLY A 139 9.31 -11.14 10.14
C GLY A 139 10.58 -10.72 9.40
N LYS A 140 11.05 -11.56 8.45
CA LYS A 140 12.24 -11.28 7.63
C LYS A 140 12.13 -9.96 6.85
N LEU A 141 10.94 -9.59 6.43
CA LEU A 141 10.67 -8.35 5.68
C LEU A 141 10.24 -7.19 6.60
N GLU A 142 10.37 -7.34 7.92
CA GLU A 142 10.04 -6.32 8.92
C GLU A 142 8.61 -5.76 8.79
N ARG A 143 7.67 -6.59 8.33
CA ARG A 143 6.30 -6.17 8.04
C ARG A 143 5.38 -6.25 9.24
N ALA A 144 5.69 -7.07 10.27
CA ALA A 144 4.90 -7.16 11.50
C ALA A 144 5.37 -6.12 12.52
N ASN A 145 4.40 -5.48 13.20
CA ASN A 145 4.69 -4.47 14.23
C ASN A 145 5.36 -5.08 15.48
N SER A 146 4.83 -6.20 15.95
CA SER A 146 5.28 -6.87 17.18
C SER A 146 4.80 -8.32 17.24
N GLY A 147 5.48 -9.14 18.06
CA GLY A 147 4.98 -10.46 18.50
C GLY A 147 3.92 -10.37 19.61
N ASP A 148 3.73 -9.20 20.23
CA ASP A 148 2.69 -8.97 21.24
C ASP A 148 1.39 -8.44 20.58
N PRO A 149 0.28 -9.22 20.64
CA PRO A 149 -1.00 -8.79 20.08
C PRO A 149 -1.51 -7.45 20.63
N LYS A 150 -1.22 -7.13 21.89
CA LYS A 150 -1.64 -5.85 22.50
C LYS A 150 -0.96 -4.66 21.85
N LYS A 151 0.33 -4.78 21.52
CA LYS A 151 1.08 -3.76 20.81
C LYS A 151 0.57 -3.61 19.37
N VAL A 152 0.37 -4.72 18.66
CA VAL A 152 -0.20 -4.70 17.30
C VAL A 152 -1.55 -4.00 17.29
N ILE A 153 -2.46 -4.32 18.21
CA ILE A 153 -3.77 -3.67 18.35
C ILE A 153 -3.62 -2.17 18.62
N LYS A 154 -2.74 -1.79 19.56
CA LYS A 154 -2.53 -0.40 19.96
C LYS A 154 -2.09 0.46 18.76
N HIS A 155 -0.99 0.08 18.11
CA HIS A 155 -0.41 0.84 16.99
C HIS A 155 -1.30 0.81 15.74
N SER A 156 -1.93 -0.33 15.46
CA SER A 156 -2.83 -0.44 14.30
C SER A 156 -4.09 0.41 14.47
N ARG A 157 -4.63 0.54 15.68
CA ARG A 157 -5.77 1.44 15.95
C ARG A 157 -5.43 2.89 15.66
N ILE A 158 -4.26 3.35 16.11
CA ILE A 158 -3.78 4.71 15.83
C ILE A 158 -3.67 4.93 14.33
N PHE A 159 -2.97 4.03 13.62
CA PHE A 159 -2.77 4.12 12.19
C PHE A 159 -4.11 4.17 11.42
N ILE A 160 -5.02 3.23 11.68
CA ILE A 160 -6.33 3.13 11.02
C ILE A 160 -7.17 4.38 11.30
N GLN A 161 -7.16 4.88 12.55
CA GLN A 161 -7.93 6.07 12.92
C GLN A 161 -7.46 7.29 12.14
N ILE A 162 -6.15 7.53 12.07
CA ILE A 162 -5.57 8.68 11.37
C ILE A 162 -5.84 8.62 9.87
N LEU A 163 -5.67 7.46 9.23
CA LEU A 163 -6.00 7.30 7.82
C LEU A 163 -7.48 7.58 7.56
N ARG A 164 -8.38 7.06 8.40
CA ARG A 164 -9.82 7.29 8.31
C ARG A 164 -10.17 8.77 8.44
N ASP A 165 -9.59 9.48 9.41
CA ASP A 165 -9.84 10.90 9.63
C ASP A 165 -9.34 11.73 8.43
N ASN A 166 -8.35 11.24 7.71
CA ASN A 166 -7.85 11.76 6.44
C ASN A 166 -8.57 11.19 5.20
N LYS A 167 -9.72 10.52 5.36
CA LYS A 167 -10.56 9.97 4.28
C LYS A 167 -9.88 8.90 3.43
N ILE A 168 -8.93 8.16 4.00
CA ILE A 168 -8.28 7.01 3.38
C ILE A 168 -8.79 5.75 4.07
N ILE A 169 -9.28 4.81 3.28
CA ILE A 169 -9.70 3.51 3.75
C ILE A 169 -8.47 2.66 4.03
N SER A 170 -8.39 2.08 5.23
CA SER A 170 -7.37 1.10 5.61
C SER A 170 -7.93 -0.31 5.47
N CYS A 171 -7.09 -1.23 4.99
CA CYS A 171 -7.41 -2.65 4.94
C CYS A 171 -6.34 -3.44 5.69
N GLY A 172 -6.67 -3.88 6.90
CA GLY A 172 -5.78 -4.73 7.70
C GLY A 172 -5.55 -6.09 7.05
N LYS A 173 -4.33 -6.62 7.14
CA LYS A 173 -3.92 -7.86 6.49
C LYS A 173 -2.94 -8.66 7.35
N HIS A 174 -2.81 -9.99 7.15
CA HIS A 174 -3.38 -10.81 6.09
C HIS A 174 -4.35 -11.84 6.71
N PHE A 175 -5.61 -11.73 6.41
CA PHE A 175 -6.59 -12.74 6.90
C PHE A 175 -6.40 -14.08 6.17
N PRO A 176 -6.42 -15.23 6.87
CA PRO A 176 -6.64 -15.43 8.32
C PRO A 176 -5.39 -15.26 9.18
N GLY A 177 -4.22 -14.93 8.62
CA GLY A 177 -2.93 -14.70 9.25
C GLY A 177 -1.78 -15.31 8.47
N GLN A 178 -0.70 -14.55 8.28
CA GLN A 178 0.50 -14.97 7.56
C GLN A 178 1.76 -14.92 8.45
N GLY A 179 1.64 -14.44 9.69
CA GLY A 179 2.80 -14.19 10.56
C GLY A 179 3.71 -15.40 10.80
N SER A 180 3.14 -16.61 10.88
CA SER A 180 3.87 -17.85 11.11
C SER A 180 4.38 -18.55 9.82
N ALA A 181 4.03 -18.06 8.64
CA ALA A 181 4.43 -18.66 7.38
C ALA A 181 5.94 -18.46 7.14
N ARG A 182 6.67 -19.57 6.87
CA ARG A 182 8.13 -19.55 6.62
C ARG A 182 8.47 -19.23 5.17
N GLY A 183 7.59 -19.55 4.24
CA GLY A 183 7.77 -19.33 2.81
C GLY A 183 6.96 -18.16 2.27
N ASP A 184 7.41 -17.65 1.11
CA ASP A 184 6.62 -16.69 0.33
C ASP A 184 5.48 -17.43 -0.38
N THR A 185 4.25 -17.19 0.04
CA THR A 185 3.05 -17.81 -0.53
C THR A 185 2.79 -17.45 -2.00
N HIS A 186 3.48 -16.44 -2.56
CA HIS A 186 3.44 -16.12 -3.98
C HIS A 186 4.17 -17.17 -4.84
N ASN A 187 5.07 -17.97 -4.25
CA ASN A 187 5.83 -19.00 -4.92
C ASN A 187 5.15 -20.39 -4.88
N GLY A 188 3.94 -20.48 -4.35
CA GLY A 188 3.18 -21.71 -4.15
C GLY A 188 3.22 -22.22 -2.71
N PHE A 189 2.58 -23.37 -2.48
CA PHE A 189 2.50 -24.06 -1.17
C PHE A 189 3.46 -25.24 -1.13
#